data_95e2c809b9bafe8fd1349d929499e040
#
_entry.id   95e2c809b9bafe8fd1349d929499e040
#
_cell.length_a   1.000
_cell.length_b   1.000
_cell.length_c   1.000
_cell.angle_alpha   90.00
_cell.angle_beta   90.00
_cell.angle_gamma   90.00
#
_symmetry.space_group_name_H-M   'P 1'
#
loop_
_entity.id
_entity.type
_entity.pdbx_description
1 polymer ?
#
loop_
_entity_poly.entity_id
_entity_poly.type
_entity_poly.pdbx_seq_one_letter_code
_entity_poly.pdbx_strand_id
1 'polypeptide(L)'
;SEVELAYRTGKGEVLAITGTNGKTTTTALLGKIMGDARESVFVVGNIGTAYTSKSLEMREDSVTVAEISSFQLETIDQFRPKVSAILNITEDHLNRHHTMEEYIRVKELITKNQGPEDVCVLNYEDEVLRKFGENIVPKVVYFSSLRKLDQGIYLDGDQIILKTEKEEIPIVKTGEL
;
A
#
# COMPACT_ATOMS: atom_id res chain seq x y z
N SER A 1 -13.61 12.49 -0.03
CA SER A 1 -13.24 11.87 1.26
C SER A 1 -12.25 12.74 2.04
N GLU A 2 -12.02 12.40 3.28
CA GLU A 2 -10.99 13.02 4.13
C GLU A 2 -9.60 12.88 3.49
N VAL A 3 -9.29 11.69 2.97
CA VAL A 3 -8.04 11.38 2.28
C VAL A 3 -7.85 12.25 1.03
N GLU A 4 -8.90 12.46 0.26
CA GLU A 4 -8.86 13.33 -0.93
C GLU A 4 -8.53 14.78 -0.57
N LEU A 5 -9.16 15.30 0.49
CA LEU A 5 -8.90 16.66 0.97
C LEU A 5 -7.45 16.79 1.46
N ALA A 6 -7.00 15.84 2.26
CA ALA A 6 -5.63 15.82 2.78
C ALA A 6 -4.58 15.74 1.65
N TYR A 7 -4.81 14.90 0.64
CA TYR A 7 -3.94 14.77 -0.53
C TYR A 7 -3.82 16.09 -1.31
N ARG A 8 -4.94 16.81 -1.51
CA ARG A 8 -4.94 18.10 -2.22
C ARG A 8 -4.27 19.23 -1.46
N THR A 9 -4.19 19.15 -0.16
CA THR A 9 -3.60 20.18 0.71
C THR A 9 -2.20 19.84 1.19
N GLY A 10 -1.88 18.54 1.21
CA GLY A 10 -0.55 18.03 1.57
C GLY A 10 0.45 18.09 0.40
N LYS A 11 1.69 17.80 0.73
CA LYS A 11 2.81 17.77 -0.22
C LYS A 11 3.67 16.54 0.02
N GLY A 12 4.61 16.27 -0.90
CA GLY A 12 5.53 15.14 -0.83
C GLY A 12 4.94 13.85 -1.38
N GLU A 13 5.62 12.75 -1.11
CA GLU A 13 5.26 11.42 -1.62
C GLU A 13 4.30 10.69 -0.68
N VAL A 14 3.34 9.96 -1.25
CA VAL A 14 2.38 9.15 -0.50
C VAL A 14 2.61 7.67 -0.75
N LEU A 15 2.79 6.91 0.33
CA LEU A 15 2.82 5.45 0.37
C LEU A 15 1.51 5.00 1.03
N ALA A 16 0.59 4.43 0.25
CA ALA A 16 -0.76 4.11 0.70
C ALA A 16 -0.98 2.60 0.86
N ILE A 17 -1.51 2.20 1.99
CA ILE A 17 -1.71 0.79 2.33
C ILE A 17 -3.19 0.52 2.57
N THR A 18 -3.74 -0.46 1.85
CA THR A 18 -5.08 -0.99 2.07
C THR A 18 -5.06 -2.53 2.15
N GLY A 19 -6.19 -3.12 2.38
CA GLY A 19 -6.39 -4.56 2.52
C GLY A 19 -7.50 -4.85 3.52
N THR A 20 -7.88 -6.09 3.68
CA THR A 20 -8.82 -6.47 4.73
C THR A 20 -8.09 -6.51 6.07
N ASN A 21 -6.97 -7.24 6.16
CA ASN A 21 -6.19 -7.44 7.37
C ASN A 21 -4.75 -6.96 7.22
N GLY A 22 -4.08 -6.64 8.35
CA GLY A 22 -2.65 -6.30 8.39
C GLY A 22 -2.30 -4.85 8.08
N LYS A 23 -3.25 -4.02 7.69
CA LYS A 23 -3.02 -2.61 7.33
C LYS A 23 -2.26 -1.85 8.41
N THR A 24 -2.77 -1.84 9.63
CA THR A 24 -2.21 -1.09 10.76
C THR A 24 -0.77 -1.49 11.08
N THR A 25 -0.50 -2.79 11.15
CA THR A 25 0.85 -3.32 11.40
C THR A 25 1.81 -2.93 10.29
N THR A 26 1.40 -3.10 9.02
CA THR A 26 2.23 -2.75 7.86
C THR A 26 2.48 -1.24 7.79
N THR A 27 1.46 -0.42 8.04
CA THR A 27 1.59 1.04 8.05
C THR A 27 2.52 1.51 9.17
N ALA A 28 2.40 0.96 10.38
CA ALA A 28 3.27 1.30 11.50
C ALA A 28 4.73 0.90 11.25
N LEU A 29 4.95 -0.33 10.73
CA LEU A 29 6.30 -0.81 10.39
C LEU A 29 6.93 0.02 9.28
N LEU A 30 6.20 0.28 8.20
CA LEU A 30 6.69 1.12 7.11
C LEU A 30 6.99 2.54 7.59
N GLY A 31 6.12 3.10 8.44
CA GLY A 31 6.34 4.40 9.08
C GLY A 31 7.64 4.46 9.88
N LYS A 32 7.95 3.39 10.63
CA LYS A 32 9.21 3.26 11.37
C LYS A 32 10.41 3.21 10.43
N ILE A 33 10.37 2.35 9.41
CA ILE A 33 11.45 2.20 8.41
C ILE A 33 11.69 3.54 7.70
N MET A 34 10.63 4.22 7.27
CA MET A 34 10.77 5.53 6.61
C MET A 34 11.28 6.60 7.56
N GLY A 35 10.88 6.58 8.85
CA GLY A 35 11.38 7.51 9.87
C GLY A 35 12.86 7.35 10.16
N ASP A 36 13.42 6.15 10.00
CA ASP A 36 14.87 5.92 10.12
C ASP A 36 15.63 6.39 8.85
N ALA A 37 14.95 6.52 7.71
CA ALA A 37 15.55 6.85 6.41
C ALA A 37 15.31 8.30 5.95
N ARG A 38 14.31 9.00 6.50
CA ARG A 38 13.85 10.33 6.06
C ARG A 38 13.58 11.24 7.25
N GLU A 39 13.85 12.52 7.08
CA GLU A 39 13.67 13.52 8.16
C GLU A 39 12.19 13.89 8.39
N SER A 40 11.36 13.84 7.35
CA SER A 40 9.96 14.28 7.41
C SER A 40 9.03 13.14 7.02
N VAL A 41 8.51 12.42 8.00
CA VAL A 41 7.61 11.27 7.81
C VAL A 41 6.34 11.46 8.62
N PHE A 42 5.19 11.20 7.98
CA PHE A 42 3.88 11.27 8.59
C PHE A 42 3.18 9.91 8.47
N VAL A 43 2.76 9.35 9.60
CA VAL A 43 1.95 8.13 9.66
C VAL A 43 0.51 8.55 9.97
N VAL A 44 -0.40 8.33 9.03
CA VAL A 44 -1.75 8.94 9.06
C VAL A 44 -2.82 8.04 8.44
N GLY A 45 -4.05 8.49 8.46
CA GLY A 45 -5.20 7.89 7.77
C GLY A 45 -6.15 7.17 8.70
N ASN A 46 -6.55 5.96 8.38
CA ASN A 46 -7.46 5.14 9.19
C ASN A 46 -6.81 4.60 10.50
N ILE A 47 -5.63 5.07 10.81
CA ILE A 47 -4.84 4.72 11.99
C ILE A 47 -4.51 5.98 12.79
N GLY A 48 -4.91 6.03 14.07
CA GLY A 48 -4.49 7.04 15.05
C GLY A 48 -4.72 8.49 14.64
N THR A 49 -3.93 9.00 13.70
CA THR A 49 -3.91 10.40 13.28
C THR A 49 -4.61 10.59 11.94
N ALA A 50 -5.63 11.44 11.89
CA ALA A 50 -6.31 11.77 10.64
C ALA A 50 -5.33 12.45 9.64
N TYR A 51 -5.40 12.09 8.37
CA TYR A 51 -4.49 12.62 7.35
C TYR A 51 -4.64 14.14 7.21
N THR A 52 -5.87 14.65 7.22
CA THR A 52 -6.14 16.11 7.15
C THR A 52 -5.53 16.90 8.31
N SER A 53 -5.38 16.30 9.50
CA SER A 53 -4.80 16.99 10.65
C SER A 53 -3.31 17.31 10.48
N LYS A 54 -2.64 16.65 9.53
CA LYS A 54 -1.21 16.79 9.27
C LYS A 54 -0.88 17.35 7.89
N SER A 55 -1.85 17.39 6.98
CA SER A 55 -1.60 17.74 5.58
C SER A 55 -0.93 19.11 5.37
N LEU A 56 -1.25 20.09 6.19
CA LEU A 56 -0.65 21.45 6.09
C LEU A 56 0.78 21.54 6.67
N GLU A 57 1.22 20.54 7.44
CA GLU A 57 2.59 20.47 7.96
C GLU A 57 3.55 19.80 6.95
N MET A 58 3.01 19.15 5.90
CA MET A 58 3.78 18.41 4.90
C MET A 58 4.50 19.33 3.91
N ARG A 59 5.72 18.96 3.57
CA ARG A 59 6.60 19.66 2.63
C ARG A 59 6.87 18.80 1.41
N GLU A 60 7.50 19.35 0.38
CA GLU A 60 7.84 18.66 -0.87
C GLU A 60 8.74 17.43 -0.64
N ASP A 61 9.57 17.44 0.41
CA ASP A 61 10.46 16.35 0.81
C ASP A 61 9.85 15.36 1.81
N SER A 62 8.58 15.56 2.19
CA SER A 62 7.88 14.69 3.13
C SER A 62 7.48 13.36 2.52
N VAL A 63 7.46 12.33 3.35
CA VAL A 63 6.88 11.02 3.02
C VAL A 63 5.68 10.77 3.92
N THR A 64 4.55 10.51 3.32
CA THR A 64 3.31 10.16 4.02
C THR A 64 3.05 8.67 3.89
N VAL A 65 3.03 7.96 5.01
CA VAL A 65 2.62 6.55 5.09
C VAL A 65 1.18 6.51 5.56
N ALA A 66 0.26 6.16 4.67
CA ALA A 66 -1.17 6.29 4.90
C ALA A 66 -1.88 4.94 4.94
N GLU A 67 -2.55 4.64 6.06
CA GLU A 67 -3.52 3.55 6.12
C GLU A 67 -4.84 4.01 5.49
N ILE A 68 -5.31 3.31 4.46
CA ILE A 68 -6.52 3.68 3.72
C ILE A 68 -7.58 2.59 3.83
N SER A 69 -8.74 2.94 4.38
CA SER A 69 -9.91 2.07 4.41
C SER A 69 -10.65 2.06 3.06
N SER A 70 -11.49 1.05 2.83
CA SER A 70 -12.39 1.03 1.67
C SER A 70 -13.32 2.23 1.64
N PHE A 71 -13.84 2.64 2.78
CA PHE A 71 -14.75 3.81 2.89
C PHE A 71 -14.10 5.13 2.45
N GLN A 72 -12.81 5.29 2.72
CA GLN A 72 -12.05 6.46 2.28
C GLN A 72 -11.79 6.42 0.76
N LEU A 73 -11.64 5.23 0.17
CA LEU A 73 -11.43 5.05 -1.27
C LEU A 73 -12.69 5.29 -2.10
N GLU A 74 -13.90 5.06 -1.57
CA GLU A 74 -15.16 5.24 -2.30
C GLU A 74 -15.28 6.61 -2.99
N THR A 75 -14.71 7.65 -2.41
CA THR A 75 -14.91 9.03 -2.83
C THR A 75 -13.59 9.78 -3.12
N ILE A 76 -12.57 9.06 -3.56
CA ILE A 76 -11.34 9.67 -4.09
C ILE A 76 -11.58 10.17 -5.52
N ASP A 77 -10.90 11.25 -5.87
CA ASP A 77 -10.94 11.87 -7.19
C ASP A 77 -9.53 11.98 -7.78
N GLN A 78 -8.63 12.71 -7.16
CA GLN A 78 -7.25 12.96 -7.60
C GLN A 78 -6.21 12.21 -6.77
N PHE A 79 -6.60 11.56 -5.67
CA PHE A 79 -5.68 10.82 -4.81
C PHE A 79 -4.83 9.84 -5.63
N ARG A 80 -3.50 10.07 -5.60
CA ARG A 80 -2.51 9.30 -6.36
C ARG A 80 -1.31 9.00 -5.47
N PRO A 81 -1.25 7.84 -4.84
CA PRO A 81 -0.06 7.43 -4.10
C PRO A 81 1.09 7.10 -5.07
N LYS A 82 2.32 7.43 -4.67
CA LYS A 82 3.53 7.02 -5.41
C LYS A 82 3.75 5.52 -5.35
N VAL A 83 3.46 4.95 -4.17
CA VAL A 83 3.41 3.50 -3.97
C VAL A 83 2.09 3.17 -3.30
N SER A 84 1.36 2.21 -3.85
CA SER A 84 0.19 1.60 -3.22
C SER A 84 0.46 0.16 -2.83
N ALA A 85 -0.22 -0.34 -1.80
CA ALA A 85 -0.21 -1.74 -1.43
C ALA A 85 -1.62 -2.24 -1.12
N ILE A 86 -1.97 -3.42 -1.65
CA ILE A 86 -3.17 -4.16 -1.27
C ILE A 86 -2.71 -5.49 -0.67
N LEU A 87 -2.85 -5.62 0.65
CA LEU A 87 -2.26 -6.74 1.38
C LEU A 87 -3.02 -8.06 1.20
N ASN A 88 -4.34 -7.98 1.16
CA ASN A 88 -5.26 -9.10 0.97
C ASN A 88 -6.68 -8.58 0.80
N ILE A 89 -7.54 -9.40 0.19
CA ILE A 89 -8.98 -9.15 0.10
C ILE A 89 -9.72 -10.42 0.54
N THR A 90 -10.31 -10.36 1.73
CA THR A 90 -11.19 -11.41 2.27
C THR A 90 -12.53 -10.79 2.65
N GLU A 91 -13.56 -11.59 2.82
CA GLU A 91 -14.90 -11.10 3.14
C GLU A 91 -14.89 -10.22 4.40
N ASP A 92 -15.36 -8.98 4.24
CA ASP A 92 -15.52 -8.01 5.31
C ASP A 92 -16.45 -6.87 4.85
N HIS A 93 -17.07 -6.16 5.80
CA HIS A 93 -17.89 -4.96 5.55
C HIS A 93 -19.01 -5.11 4.49
N LEU A 94 -19.53 -6.34 4.25
CA LEU A 94 -20.61 -6.56 3.28
C LEU A 94 -21.94 -5.87 3.65
N ASN A 95 -22.11 -5.54 4.92
CA ASN A 95 -23.21 -4.70 5.37
C ASN A 95 -23.18 -3.28 4.76
N ARG A 96 -22.01 -2.82 4.30
CA ARG A 96 -21.80 -1.52 3.64
C ARG A 96 -21.66 -1.66 2.12
N HIS A 97 -20.79 -2.58 1.67
CA HIS A 97 -20.48 -2.74 0.25
C HIS A 97 -21.48 -3.65 -0.48
N HIS A 98 -22.34 -4.36 0.26
CA HIS A 98 -23.41 -5.26 -0.22
C HIS A 98 -22.90 -6.53 -0.89
N THR A 99 -21.84 -6.47 -1.73
CA THR A 99 -21.25 -7.64 -2.40
C THR A 99 -19.72 -7.64 -2.31
N MET A 100 -19.11 -8.83 -2.49
CA MET A 100 -17.65 -8.96 -2.55
C MET A 100 -17.09 -8.23 -3.78
N GLU A 101 -17.78 -8.27 -4.90
CA GLU A 101 -17.35 -7.59 -6.13
C GLU A 101 -17.22 -6.08 -5.90
N GLU A 102 -18.18 -5.48 -5.22
CA GLU A 102 -18.12 -4.04 -4.90
C GLU A 102 -17.00 -3.74 -3.89
N TYR A 103 -16.80 -4.58 -2.88
CA TYR A 103 -15.72 -4.43 -1.91
C TYR A 103 -14.34 -4.52 -2.58
N ILE A 104 -14.14 -5.49 -3.50
CA ILE A 104 -12.93 -5.63 -4.31
C ILE A 104 -12.73 -4.35 -5.13
N ARG A 105 -13.73 -3.98 -5.93
CA ARG A 105 -13.69 -2.79 -6.80
C ARG A 105 -13.29 -1.53 -6.04
N VAL A 106 -13.83 -1.34 -4.84
CA VAL A 106 -13.51 -0.15 -4.02
C VAL A 106 -12.06 -0.16 -3.56
N LYS A 107 -11.51 -1.32 -3.16
CA LYS A 107 -10.09 -1.39 -2.76
C LYS A 107 -9.14 -1.16 -3.93
N GLU A 108 -9.50 -1.64 -5.10
CA GLU A 108 -8.75 -1.45 -6.35
C GLU A 108 -8.66 0.03 -6.76
N LEU A 109 -9.59 0.88 -6.33
CA LEU A 109 -9.54 2.33 -6.56
C LEU A 109 -8.26 3.00 -6.03
N ILE A 110 -7.50 2.37 -5.14
CA ILE A 110 -6.22 2.91 -4.66
C ILE A 110 -5.23 3.17 -5.80
N THR A 111 -5.37 2.44 -6.92
CA THR A 111 -4.53 2.60 -8.12
C THR A 111 -5.14 3.50 -9.19
N LYS A 112 -6.37 4.01 -8.98
CA LYS A 112 -7.18 4.73 -9.98
C LYS A 112 -6.42 5.80 -10.76
N ASN A 113 -5.57 6.56 -10.08
CA ASN A 113 -4.85 7.68 -10.66
C ASN A 113 -3.34 7.41 -10.82
N GLN A 114 -2.85 6.22 -10.48
CA GLN A 114 -1.45 5.85 -10.66
C GLN A 114 -1.07 5.75 -12.13
N GLY A 115 0.13 6.21 -12.45
CA GLY A 115 0.74 6.11 -13.78
C GLY A 115 1.79 5.00 -13.86
N PRO A 116 2.45 4.83 -15.01
CA PRO A 116 3.44 3.77 -15.23
C PRO A 116 4.74 3.94 -14.43
N GLU A 117 4.96 5.11 -13.86
CA GLU A 117 6.09 5.41 -12.96
C GLU A 117 5.79 5.14 -11.49
N ASP A 118 4.54 4.86 -11.14
CA ASP A 118 4.12 4.50 -9.80
C ASP A 118 4.19 2.98 -9.59
N VAL A 119 4.07 2.53 -8.34
CA VAL A 119 4.20 1.13 -7.99
C VAL A 119 2.97 0.65 -7.23
N CYS A 120 2.49 -0.55 -7.56
CA CYS A 120 1.47 -1.25 -6.79
C CYS A 120 2.04 -2.56 -6.25
N VAL A 121 2.04 -2.72 -4.93
CA VAL A 121 2.51 -3.92 -4.22
C VAL A 121 1.32 -4.82 -3.92
N LEU A 122 1.36 -6.06 -4.39
CA LEU A 122 0.26 -7.01 -4.32
C LEU A 122 0.68 -8.36 -3.75
N ASN A 123 -0.20 -8.97 -2.96
CA ASN A 123 0.00 -10.32 -2.45
C ASN A 123 -0.20 -11.35 -3.56
N TYR A 124 0.84 -12.10 -3.89
CA TYR A 124 0.78 -13.15 -4.90
C TYR A 124 -0.13 -14.33 -4.51
N GLU A 125 -0.32 -14.58 -3.23
CA GLU A 125 -1.16 -15.67 -2.73
C GLU A 125 -2.66 -15.40 -2.86
N ASP A 126 -3.04 -14.13 -3.04
CA ASP A 126 -4.42 -13.71 -3.25
C ASP A 126 -4.75 -13.74 -4.76
N GLU A 127 -5.64 -14.65 -5.16
CA GLU A 127 -6.01 -14.84 -6.57
C GLU A 127 -6.69 -13.60 -7.18
N VAL A 128 -7.47 -12.87 -6.37
CA VAL A 128 -8.11 -11.62 -6.80
C VAL A 128 -7.04 -10.59 -7.15
N LEU A 129 -6.03 -10.44 -6.28
CA LEU A 129 -4.95 -9.47 -6.48
C LEU A 129 -4.03 -9.86 -7.64
N ARG A 130 -3.79 -11.17 -7.87
CA ARG A 130 -3.03 -11.58 -9.07
C ARG A 130 -3.74 -11.17 -10.35
N LYS A 131 -5.03 -11.48 -10.47
CA LYS A 131 -5.83 -11.10 -11.65
C LYS A 131 -5.91 -9.58 -11.83
N PHE A 132 -6.05 -8.84 -10.73
CA PHE A 132 -6.02 -7.39 -10.75
C PHE A 132 -4.70 -6.85 -11.29
N GLY A 133 -3.56 -7.36 -10.80
CA GLY A 133 -2.24 -6.92 -11.20
C GLY A 133 -1.90 -7.11 -12.68
N GLU A 134 -2.58 -8.03 -13.37
CA GLU A 134 -2.38 -8.26 -14.82
C GLU A 134 -2.89 -7.09 -15.70
N ASN A 135 -3.76 -6.22 -15.17
CA ASN A 135 -4.51 -5.24 -15.97
C ASN A 135 -4.38 -3.80 -15.46
N ILE A 136 -3.47 -3.49 -14.55
CA ILE A 136 -3.30 -2.14 -14.00
C ILE A 136 -2.13 -1.39 -14.66
N VAL A 137 -2.18 -0.06 -14.57
CA VAL A 137 -1.19 0.83 -15.20
C VAL A 137 0.14 0.91 -14.43
N PRO A 138 0.15 1.01 -13.09
CA PRO A 138 1.40 1.10 -12.32
C PRO A 138 2.22 -0.18 -12.43
N LYS A 139 3.51 -0.08 -12.13
CA LYS A 139 4.40 -1.25 -12.02
C LYS A 139 3.95 -2.14 -10.88
N VAL A 140 3.73 -3.43 -11.15
CA VAL A 140 3.34 -4.39 -10.12
C VAL A 140 4.60 -5.01 -9.50
N VAL A 141 4.62 -5.03 -8.17
CA VAL A 141 5.59 -5.80 -7.37
C VAL A 141 4.81 -6.79 -6.52
N TYR A 142 5.00 -8.07 -6.76
CA TYR A 142 4.37 -9.11 -5.95
C TYR A 142 5.21 -9.45 -4.72
N PHE A 143 4.53 -9.82 -3.63
CA PHE A 143 5.17 -10.45 -2.49
C PHE A 143 4.52 -11.79 -2.15
N SER A 144 5.30 -12.73 -1.58
CA SER A 144 4.84 -14.02 -1.10
C SER A 144 5.63 -14.49 0.12
N SER A 145 4.93 -15.05 1.10
CA SER A 145 5.55 -15.77 2.22
C SER A 145 5.52 -17.29 2.05
N LEU A 146 4.88 -17.81 0.99
CA LEU A 146 4.62 -19.24 0.81
C LEU A 146 5.45 -19.87 -0.31
N ARG A 147 5.98 -19.07 -1.24
CA ARG A 147 6.75 -19.57 -2.39
C ARG A 147 7.74 -18.56 -2.91
N LYS A 148 8.77 -19.06 -3.60
CA LYS A 148 9.69 -18.23 -4.39
C LYS A 148 8.96 -17.67 -5.60
N LEU A 149 9.26 -16.42 -5.93
CA LEU A 149 8.74 -15.73 -7.11
C LEU A 149 9.84 -15.56 -8.16
N ASP A 150 9.47 -15.55 -9.42
CA ASP A 150 10.41 -15.24 -10.52
C ASP A 150 10.86 -13.77 -10.48
N GLN A 151 9.96 -12.87 -10.05
CA GLN A 151 10.22 -11.47 -9.74
C GLN A 151 9.34 -11.02 -8.57
N GLY A 152 9.89 -10.20 -7.67
CA GLY A 152 9.17 -9.68 -6.51
C GLY A 152 9.89 -9.92 -5.20
N ILE A 153 9.16 -9.92 -4.10
CA ILE A 153 9.70 -10.13 -2.76
C ILE A 153 9.14 -11.44 -2.20
N TYR A 154 10.00 -12.29 -1.68
CA TYR A 154 9.54 -13.56 -1.09
C TYR A 154 10.38 -13.99 0.10
N LEU A 155 9.80 -14.88 0.90
CA LEU A 155 10.46 -15.54 2.01
C LEU A 155 11.09 -16.86 1.53
N ASP A 156 12.40 -17.03 1.76
CA ASP A 156 13.14 -18.27 1.56
C ASP A 156 13.78 -18.73 2.88
N GLY A 157 13.19 -19.73 3.51
CA GLY A 157 13.57 -20.12 4.87
C GLY A 157 13.31 -19.00 5.87
N ASP A 158 14.37 -18.40 6.42
CA ASP A 158 14.32 -17.25 7.32
C ASP A 158 14.72 -15.93 6.64
N GLN A 159 15.03 -15.96 5.32
CA GLN A 159 15.54 -14.80 4.60
C GLN A 159 14.46 -14.17 3.72
N ILE A 160 14.26 -12.86 3.85
CA ILE A 160 13.47 -12.06 2.90
C ILE A 160 14.36 -11.67 1.72
N ILE A 161 13.90 -11.99 0.52
CA ILE A 161 14.64 -11.81 -0.73
C ILE A 161 13.87 -10.91 -1.67
N LEU A 162 14.56 -9.94 -2.27
CA LEU A 162 14.10 -9.21 -3.44
C LEU A 162 14.73 -9.84 -4.69
N LYS A 163 13.88 -10.32 -5.60
CA LYS A 163 14.30 -10.85 -6.90
C LYS A 163 13.88 -9.93 -8.02
N THR A 164 14.86 -9.51 -8.79
CA THR A 164 14.70 -8.75 -10.03
C THR A 164 15.03 -9.62 -11.23
N GLU A 165 14.89 -9.11 -12.44
CA GLU A 165 15.34 -9.82 -13.66
C GLU A 165 16.84 -10.13 -13.68
N LYS A 166 17.64 -9.37 -12.95
CA LYS A 166 19.11 -9.42 -13.02
C LYS A 166 19.75 -10.09 -11.83
N GLU A 167 19.13 -9.99 -10.66
CA GLU A 167 19.77 -10.38 -9.41
C GLU A 167 18.75 -10.79 -8.35
N GLU A 168 19.25 -11.51 -7.37
CA GLU A 168 18.54 -11.95 -6.18
C GLU A 168 19.24 -11.36 -4.96
N ILE A 169 18.57 -10.44 -4.25
CA ILE A 169 19.14 -9.63 -3.19
C ILE A 169 18.56 -10.06 -1.86
N PRO A 170 19.34 -10.61 -0.93
CA PRO A 170 18.89 -10.85 0.43
C PRO A 170 18.73 -9.51 1.15
N ILE A 171 17.53 -9.26 1.71
CA ILE A 171 17.22 -8.01 2.39
C ILE A 171 17.51 -8.12 3.89
N VAL A 172 16.83 -9.02 4.58
CA VAL A 172 16.88 -9.17 6.05
C VAL A 172 16.42 -10.57 6.46
N LYS A 173 16.90 -11.06 7.58
CA LYS A 173 16.36 -12.27 8.20
C LYS A 173 15.17 -11.96 9.07
N THR A 174 14.19 -12.86 9.11
CA THR A 174 12.98 -12.68 9.93
C THR A 174 13.28 -12.57 11.44
N GLY A 175 14.36 -13.14 11.91
CA GLY A 175 14.79 -13.01 13.30
C GLY A 175 15.49 -11.69 13.64
N GLU A 176 15.69 -10.81 12.65
CA GLU A 176 16.31 -9.47 12.82
C GLU A 176 15.26 -8.34 12.76
N LEU A 177 13.98 -8.69 12.57
CA LEU A 177 12.84 -7.76 12.47
C LEU A 177 12.28 -7.34 13.84
#